data_7953aa34e5acb8361225582aceadb75a
#
_entry.id   7953aa34e5acb8361225582aceadb75a
#
_cell.length_a   1.000
_cell.length_b   1.000
_cell.length_c   1.000
_cell.angle_alpha   90.00
_cell.angle_beta   90.00
_cell.angle_gamma   90.00
#
_symmetry.space_group_name_H-M   'P 1'
#
loop_
_entity.id
_entity.type
_entity.pdbx_description
1 polymer ?
#
loop_
_entity_poly.entity_id
_entity_poly.type
_entity_poly.pdbx_seq_one_letter_code
_entity_poly.pdbx_strand_id
1 'polypeptide(L)'
;MDVSVIFQFLKDLAANNNREWFQGHKDEYLKAQKEFEELLTAIIARISLFDESIVGIQAKDCTYRIYRDTRFSSDKTPYKIHLGGYINARGKKSEHCGYYVHIEPDNCMLAGGSWCLEPKVLKAVRQSVYDNIDEYREIVEDPAFKQYFPVIGENHLKTAPKGFPKDFEYIDSVSYTHLR
;
A
#
# COMPACT_ATOMS: atom_id res chain seq x y z
N MET A 1 5.47 -0.07 -22.05
CA MET A 1 5.44 0.63 -20.76
C MET A 1 6.50 1.72 -20.76
N ASP A 2 6.07 2.95 -20.65
CA ASP A 2 6.94 4.14 -20.55
C ASP A 2 6.60 4.92 -19.25
N VAL A 3 7.40 4.69 -18.24
CA VAL A 3 7.19 5.31 -16.91
C VAL A 3 7.42 6.83 -16.95
N SER A 4 8.16 7.35 -17.92
CA SER A 4 8.41 8.80 -18.06
C SER A 4 7.11 9.56 -18.33
N VAL A 5 6.16 8.97 -19.05
CA VAL A 5 4.83 9.53 -19.29
C VAL A 5 4.06 9.74 -17.99
N ILE A 6 4.15 8.78 -17.05
CA ILE A 6 3.51 8.88 -15.74
C ILE A 6 4.11 10.04 -14.94
N PHE A 7 5.44 10.10 -14.84
CA PHE A 7 6.12 11.15 -14.08
C PHE A 7 5.88 12.53 -14.65
N GLN A 8 5.91 12.68 -15.98
CA GLN A 8 5.67 13.98 -16.61
C GLN A 8 4.26 14.46 -16.28
N PHE A 9 3.23 13.64 -16.51
CA PHE A 9 1.85 13.99 -16.17
C PHE A 9 1.68 14.37 -14.69
N LEU A 10 2.28 13.58 -13.75
CA LEU A 10 2.13 13.86 -12.32
C LEU A 10 2.83 15.15 -11.90
N LYS A 11 3.98 15.50 -12.48
CA LYS A 11 4.67 16.80 -12.26
C LYS A 11 3.82 17.96 -12.75
N ASP A 12 3.27 17.86 -13.95
CA ASP A 12 2.44 18.90 -14.53
C ASP A 12 1.13 19.08 -13.74
N LEU A 13 0.53 17.97 -13.30
CA LEU A 13 -0.64 17.99 -12.43
C LEU A 13 -0.33 18.61 -11.05
N ALA A 14 0.82 18.33 -10.46
CA ALA A 14 1.20 18.92 -9.18
C ALA A 14 1.34 20.46 -9.27
N ALA A 15 1.87 20.96 -10.39
CA ALA A 15 2.01 22.39 -10.64
C ALA A 15 0.66 23.07 -10.95
N ASN A 16 -0.34 22.33 -11.44
CA ASN A 16 -1.61 22.87 -11.97
C ASN A 16 -2.84 22.13 -11.41
N ASN A 17 -2.86 21.79 -10.11
CA ASN A 17 -3.88 20.93 -9.52
C ASN A 17 -5.24 21.61 -9.38
N ASN A 18 -5.92 21.80 -10.51
CA ASN A 18 -7.27 22.35 -10.59
C ASN A 18 -8.08 21.63 -11.68
N ARG A 19 -9.42 21.82 -11.66
CA ARG A 19 -10.35 21.13 -12.55
C ARG A 19 -10.23 21.54 -14.00
N GLU A 20 -9.99 22.81 -14.27
CA GLU A 20 -9.91 23.37 -15.62
C GLU A 20 -8.70 22.79 -16.36
N TRP A 21 -7.53 22.85 -15.74
CA TRP A 21 -6.31 22.26 -16.28
C TRP A 21 -6.48 20.77 -16.54
N PHE A 22 -7.01 20.02 -15.57
CA PHE A 22 -7.19 18.57 -15.70
C PHE A 22 -8.12 18.20 -16.85
N GLN A 23 -9.20 18.96 -17.08
CA GLN A 23 -10.10 18.72 -18.22
C GLN A 23 -9.38 18.93 -19.55
N GLY A 24 -8.52 19.95 -19.66
CA GLY A 24 -7.71 20.19 -20.85
C GLY A 24 -6.62 19.13 -21.11
N HIS A 25 -6.18 18.41 -20.06
CA HIS A 25 -5.10 17.40 -20.12
C HIS A 25 -5.60 15.97 -19.84
N LYS A 26 -6.89 15.73 -20.06
CA LYS A 26 -7.49 14.41 -19.78
C LYS A 26 -6.90 13.29 -20.61
N ASP A 27 -6.50 13.56 -21.85
CA ASP A 27 -5.87 12.55 -22.72
C ASP A 27 -4.48 12.15 -22.21
N GLU A 28 -3.74 13.09 -21.61
CA GLU A 28 -2.44 12.82 -20.97
C GLU A 28 -2.62 11.97 -19.72
N TYR A 29 -3.65 12.26 -18.91
CA TYR A 29 -4.04 11.42 -17.80
C TYR A 29 -4.36 9.99 -18.22
N LEU A 30 -5.14 9.80 -19.29
CA LEU A 30 -5.51 8.48 -19.77
C LEU A 30 -4.30 7.69 -20.30
N LYS A 31 -3.33 8.38 -20.92
CA LYS A 31 -2.04 7.77 -21.31
C LYS A 31 -1.26 7.33 -20.06
N ALA A 32 -1.09 8.22 -19.09
CA ALA A 32 -0.38 7.92 -17.85
C ALA A 32 -1.05 6.77 -17.07
N GLN A 33 -2.38 6.74 -17.02
CA GLN A 33 -3.14 5.65 -16.40
C GLN A 33 -2.90 4.32 -17.12
N LYS A 34 -2.90 4.30 -18.45
CA LYS A 34 -2.62 3.10 -19.24
C LYS A 34 -1.22 2.56 -18.97
N GLU A 35 -0.20 3.42 -18.97
CA GLU A 35 1.18 3.02 -18.66
C GLU A 35 1.29 2.46 -17.23
N PHE A 36 0.55 3.04 -16.27
CA PHE A 36 0.50 2.53 -14.90
C PHE A 36 -0.19 1.16 -14.81
N GLU A 37 -1.26 0.93 -15.57
CA GLU A 37 -1.94 -0.37 -15.64
C GLU A 37 -1.05 -1.43 -16.30
N GLU A 38 -0.24 -1.07 -17.28
CA GLU A 38 0.77 -1.95 -17.87
C GLU A 38 1.86 -2.32 -16.84
N LEU A 39 2.31 -1.35 -16.04
CA LEU A 39 3.24 -1.59 -14.92
C LEU A 39 2.65 -2.55 -13.89
N LEU A 40 1.42 -2.31 -13.45
CA LEU A 40 0.73 -3.20 -12.52
C LEU A 40 0.56 -4.62 -13.10
N THR A 41 0.25 -4.73 -14.38
CA THR A 41 0.13 -6.05 -15.06
C THR A 41 1.44 -6.82 -14.99
N ALA A 42 2.58 -6.15 -15.24
CA ALA A 42 3.90 -6.78 -15.14
C ALA A 42 4.23 -7.18 -13.68
N ILE A 43 3.86 -6.36 -12.70
CA ILE A 43 4.05 -6.66 -11.27
C ILE A 43 3.17 -7.85 -10.86
N ILE A 44 1.88 -7.87 -11.22
CA ILE A 44 0.97 -8.99 -10.95
C ILE A 44 1.53 -10.29 -11.52
N ALA A 45 2.02 -10.29 -12.76
CA ALA A 45 2.62 -11.46 -13.37
C ALA A 45 3.85 -11.98 -12.59
N ARG A 46 4.64 -11.10 -11.98
CA ARG A 46 5.78 -11.49 -11.14
C ARG A 46 5.36 -12.03 -9.77
N ILE A 47 4.38 -11.37 -9.12
CA ILE A 47 3.84 -11.83 -7.85
C ILE A 47 3.18 -13.20 -8.00
N SER A 48 2.46 -13.44 -9.10
CA SER A 48 1.80 -14.71 -9.39
C SER A 48 2.74 -15.93 -9.48
N LEU A 49 4.06 -15.71 -9.55
CA LEU A 49 5.03 -16.80 -9.51
C LEU A 49 5.22 -17.39 -8.12
N PHE A 50 4.87 -16.66 -7.06
CA PHE A 50 5.02 -17.10 -5.67
C PHE A 50 3.74 -16.94 -4.83
N ASP A 51 2.75 -16.18 -5.31
CA ASP A 51 1.44 -16.00 -4.67
C ASP A 51 0.34 -16.36 -5.67
N GLU A 52 -0.10 -17.62 -5.63
CA GLU A 52 -1.15 -18.15 -6.51
C GLU A 52 -2.49 -17.43 -6.36
N SER A 53 -2.75 -16.82 -5.20
CA SER A 53 -4.01 -16.11 -4.92
C SER A 53 -4.20 -14.86 -5.80
N ILE A 54 -3.11 -14.37 -6.40
CA ILE A 54 -3.09 -13.18 -7.26
C ILE A 54 -3.31 -13.51 -8.74
N VAL A 55 -3.28 -14.79 -9.12
CA VAL A 55 -3.46 -15.22 -10.52
C VAL A 55 -4.81 -14.74 -11.07
N GLY A 56 -4.78 -14.11 -12.23
CA GLY A 56 -5.99 -13.66 -12.94
C GLY A 56 -6.53 -12.29 -12.53
N ILE A 57 -5.92 -11.62 -11.54
CA ILE A 57 -6.30 -10.26 -11.16
C ILE A 57 -5.97 -9.27 -12.28
N GLN A 58 -6.91 -8.38 -12.56
CA GLN A 58 -6.75 -7.35 -13.58
C GLN A 58 -6.21 -6.05 -12.98
N ALA A 59 -5.19 -5.46 -13.61
CA ALA A 59 -4.56 -4.22 -13.14
C ALA A 59 -5.55 -3.07 -12.94
N LYS A 60 -6.55 -2.94 -13.84
CA LYS A 60 -7.62 -1.92 -13.72
C LYS A 60 -8.43 -2.01 -12.43
N ASP A 61 -8.61 -3.23 -11.89
CA ASP A 61 -9.37 -3.45 -10.65
C ASP A 61 -8.55 -3.10 -9.41
N CYS A 62 -7.21 -3.07 -9.56
CA CYS A 62 -6.26 -2.69 -8.51
C CYS A 62 -6.07 -1.17 -8.41
N THR A 63 -6.27 -0.43 -9.49
CA THR A 63 -5.95 1.00 -9.58
C THR A 63 -6.92 1.85 -8.76
N TYR A 64 -6.40 2.79 -7.98
CA TYR A 64 -7.19 3.81 -7.30
C TYR A 64 -7.49 5.00 -8.22
N ARG A 65 -8.66 5.62 -8.02
CA ARG A 65 -9.03 6.86 -8.72
C ARG A 65 -8.09 8.00 -8.35
N ILE A 66 -7.80 8.87 -9.30
CA ILE A 66 -6.96 10.06 -9.09
C ILE A 66 -7.68 11.15 -8.26
N TYR A 67 -9.00 11.17 -8.25
CA TYR A 67 -9.80 12.15 -7.51
C TYR A 67 -9.63 12.01 -6.00
N ARG A 68 -9.43 13.14 -5.31
CA ARG A 68 -9.39 13.22 -3.85
C ARG A 68 -10.79 13.36 -3.26
N ASP A 69 -10.98 12.83 -2.06
CA ASP A 69 -12.11 13.20 -1.21
C ASP A 69 -11.69 14.38 -0.32
N THR A 70 -12.13 15.56 -0.69
CA THR A 70 -11.74 16.81 -0.02
C THR A 70 -12.76 17.30 1.03
N ARG A 71 -13.82 16.53 1.31
CA ARG A 71 -14.91 16.96 2.21
C ARG A 71 -14.40 17.35 3.59
N PHE A 72 -13.50 16.55 4.15
CA PHE A 72 -12.95 16.72 5.49
C PHE A 72 -11.47 17.15 5.50
N SER A 73 -10.89 17.49 4.35
CA SER A 73 -9.51 17.95 4.22
C SER A 73 -9.43 19.47 4.27
N SER A 74 -8.39 20.01 4.91
CA SER A 74 -8.02 21.43 4.84
C SER A 74 -7.50 21.79 3.43
N ASP A 75 -6.73 20.87 2.83
CA ASP A 75 -6.28 20.99 1.46
C ASP A 75 -7.41 20.59 0.50
N LYS A 76 -7.84 21.54 -0.34
CA LYS A 76 -8.95 21.41 -1.29
C LYS A 76 -8.51 21.08 -2.71
N THR A 77 -7.22 20.79 -2.97
CA THR A 77 -6.75 20.32 -4.29
C THR A 77 -7.52 19.07 -4.71
N PRO A 78 -8.10 19.06 -5.93
CA PRO A 78 -9.09 18.04 -6.32
C PRO A 78 -8.47 16.69 -6.70
N TYR A 79 -7.18 16.64 -7.02
CA TYR A 79 -6.52 15.45 -7.54
C TYR A 79 -5.34 15.03 -6.65
N LYS A 80 -5.07 13.73 -6.64
CA LYS A 80 -3.85 13.16 -6.09
C LYS A 80 -2.70 13.43 -7.06
N ILE A 81 -1.52 13.69 -6.53
CA ILE A 81 -0.28 13.89 -7.31
C ILE A 81 0.50 12.57 -7.47
N HIS A 82 -0.18 11.45 -7.28
CA HIS A 82 0.36 10.11 -7.44
C HIS A 82 -0.66 9.16 -8.08
N LEU A 83 -0.18 8.11 -8.70
CA LEU A 83 -0.96 6.93 -9.06
C LEU A 83 -0.68 5.82 -8.06
N GLY A 84 -1.73 5.18 -7.56
CA GLY A 84 -1.65 4.10 -6.59
C GLY A 84 -2.45 2.88 -7.03
N GLY A 85 -1.92 1.69 -6.74
CA GLY A 85 -2.60 0.43 -6.98
C GLY A 85 -2.44 -0.52 -5.80
N TYR A 86 -3.50 -1.26 -5.47
CA TYR A 86 -3.48 -2.29 -4.43
C TYR A 86 -3.88 -3.63 -5.01
N ILE A 87 -2.91 -4.53 -5.09
CA ILE A 87 -3.05 -5.88 -5.64
C ILE A 87 -3.42 -6.80 -4.47
N ASN A 88 -4.63 -7.34 -4.50
CA ASN A 88 -5.16 -8.20 -3.45
C ASN A 88 -6.16 -9.19 -4.03
N ALA A 89 -6.07 -10.46 -3.63
CA ALA A 89 -6.89 -11.57 -4.11
C ALA A 89 -8.41 -11.33 -3.98
N ARG A 90 -8.82 -10.53 -3.00
CA ARG A 90 -10.24 -10.22 -2.70
C ARG A 90 -10.61 -8.78 -3.05
N GLY A 91 -9.78 -8.12 -3.86
CA GLY A 91 -9.99 -6.75 -4.30
C GLY A 91 -9.50 -5.68 -3.33
N LYS A 92 -9.38 -4.46 -3.81
CA LYS A 92 -8.75 -3.32 -3.11
C LYS A 92 -9.47 -2.79 -1.86
N LYS A 93 -10.63 -3.33 -1.53
CA LYS A 93 -11.36 -3.02 -0.28
C LYS A 93 -11.25 -4.12 0.76
N SER A 94 -10.53 -5.19 0.44
CA SER A 94 -10.32 -6.31 1.36
C SER A 94 -9.41 -5.93 2.52
N GLU A 95 -9.70 -6.51 3.69
CA GLU A 95 -8.84 -6.43 4.87
C GLU A 95 -7.66 -7.42 4.85
N HIS A 96 -7.61 -8.30 3.83
CA HIS A 96 -6.47 -9.20 3.65
C HIS A 96 -5.23 -8.43 3.24
N CYS A 97 -4.07 -8.96 3.58
CA CYS A 97 -2.78 -8.46 3.10
C CYS A 97 -2.73 -8.46 1.57
N GLY A 98 -1.99 -7.52 1.02
CA GLY A 98 -1.78 -7.37 -0.40
C GLY A 98 -0.54 -6.55 -0.69
N TYR A 99 -0.36 -6.18 -1.95
CA TYR A 99 0.82 -5.47 -2.44
C TYR A 99 0.40 -4.08 -2.93
N TYR A 100 1.03 -3.05 -2.41
CA TYR A 100 0.75 -1.67 -2.78
C TYR A 100 1.86 -1.08 -3.64
N VAL A 101 1.47 -0.48 -4.74
CA VAL A 101 2.35 0.23 -5.67
C VAL A 101 1.98 1.69 -5.68
N HIS A 102 2.95 2.57 -5.41
CA HIS A 102 2.78 4.01 -5.39
C HIS A 102 3.81 4.65 -6.32
N ILE A 103 3.33 5.40 -7.30
CA ILE A 103 4.16 6.16 -8.24
C ILE A 103 3.87 7.64 -8.04
N GLU A 104 4.85 8.34 -7.52
CA GLU A 104 4.85 9.79 -7.30
C GLU A 104 6.24 10.31 -7.63
N PRO A 105 6.39 11.48 -8.26
CA PRO A 105 7.71 12.09 -8.43
C PRO A 105 8.44 12.21 -7.10
N ASP A 106 9.65 11.69 -7.06
CA ASP A 106 10.56 11.69 -5.89
C ASP A 106 10.07 10.92 -4.64
N ASN A 107 8.94 10.21 -4.73
CA ASN A 107 8.34 9.48 -3.60
C ASN A 107 7.68 8.17 -4.04
N CYS A 108 8.37 7.35 -4.85
CA CYS A 108 7.85 6.03 -5.23
C CYS A 108 7.99 5.03 -4.07
N MET A 109 6.99 4.14 -3.92
CA MET A 109 7.00 3.14 -2.86
C MET A 109 6.40 1.82 -3.35
N LEU A 110 7.00 0.71 -2.91
CA LEU A 110 6.40 -0.61 -2.93
C LEU A 110 6.22 -1.05 -1.47
N ALA A 111 5.04 -1.55 -1.14
CA ALA A 111 4.75 -2.05 0.21
C ALA A 111 3.96 -3.36 0.15
N GLY A 112 4.18 -4.21 1.14
CA GLY A 112 3.39 -5.43 1.35
C GLY A 112 2.72 -5.38 2.73
N GLY A 113 1.47 -5.84 2.82
CA GLY A 113 0.77 -5.89 4.11
C GLY A 113 -0.66 -5.39 4.06
N SER A 114 -1.16 -4.98 5.23
CA SER A 114 -2.51 -4.42 5.39
C SER A 114 -2.47 -3.05 6.05
N TRP A 115 -3.22 -2.11 5.48
CA TRP A 115 -3.34 -0.76 5.98
C TRP A 115 -4.69 -0.56 6.69
N CYS A 116 -4.66 0.01 7.90
CA CYS A 116 -5.87 0.35 8.66
C CYS A 116 -6.85 -0.83 8.87
N LEU A 117 -6.36 -1.92 9.44
CA LEU A 117 -7.18 -3.08 9.80
C LEU A 117 -8.27 -2.68 10.80
N GLU A 118 -9.47 -3.25 10.66
CA GLU A 118 -10.49 -3.16 11.69
C GLU A 118 -9.99 -3.74 13.03
N PRO A 119 -10.43 -3.20 14.18
CA PRO A 119 -9.92 -3.61 15.49
C PRO A 119 -10.02 -5.12 15.75
N LYS A 120 -11.05 -5.78 15.22
CA LYS A 120 -11.25 -7.23 15.35
C LYS A 120 -10.18 -8.01 14.57
N VAL A 121 -9.90 -7.59 13.35
CA VAL A 121 -8.89 -8.22 12.47
C VAL A 121 -7.49 -7.96 13.03
N LEU A 122 -7.19 -6.71 13.44
CA LEU A 122 -5.92 -6.38 14.06
C LEU A 122 -5.67 -7.20 15.34
N LYS A 123 -6.71 -7.44 16.16
CA LYS A 123 -6.59 -8.32 17.33
C LYS A 123 -6.26 -9.76 16.95
N ALA A 124 -6.89 -10.29 15.89
CA ALA A 124 -6.61 -11.65 15.41
C ALA A 124 -5.18 -11.78 14.86
N VAL A 125 -4.69 -10.78 14.12
CA VAL A 125 -3.30 -10.74 13.65
C VAL A 125 -2.32 -10.71 14.81
N ARG A 126 -2.55 -9.84 15.81
CA ARG A 126 -1.72 -9.80 17.03
C ARG A 126 -1.71 -11.13 17.77
N GLN A 127 -2.87 -11.81 17.87
CA GLN A 127 -2.97 -13.13 18.49
C GLN A 127 -2.14 -14.16 17.71
N SER A 128 -2.23 -14.15 16.37
CA SER A 128 -1.43 -15.03 15.53
C SER A 128 0.08 -14.83 15.71
N VAL A 129 0.53 -13.56 15.78
CA VAL A 129 1.93 -13.24 16.05
C VAL A 129 2.35 -13.70 17.45
N TYR A 130 1.49 -13.52 18.46
CA TYR A 130 1.75 -13.94 19.83
C TYR A 130 1.88 -15.47 19.94
N ASP A 131 0.95 -16.19 19.30
CA ASP A 131 0.90 -17.65 19.35
C ASP A 131 2.04 -18.31 18.55
N ASN A 132 2.58 -17.62 17.54
CA ASN A 132 3.64 -18.11 16.65
C ASN A 132 4.86 -17.17 16.67
N ILE A 133 5.26 -16.71 17.85
CA ILE A 133 6.28 -15.65 17.99
C ILE A 133 7.65 -16.07 17.45
N ASP A 134 8.02 -17.33 17.58
CA ASP A 134 9.31 -17.83 17.12
C ASP A 134 9.37 -17.81 15.57
N GLU A 135 8.32 -18.29 14.91
CA GLU A 135 8.21 -18.23 13.44
C GLU A 135 8.20 -16.78 12.94
N TYR A 136 7.43 -15.89 13.60
CA TYR A 136 7.41 -14.48 13.28
C TYR A 136 8.81 -13.86 13.38
N ARG A 137 9.54 -14.14 14.44
CA ARG A 137 10.90 -13.65 14.65
C ARG A 137 11.88 -14.18 13.61
N GLU A 138 11.80 -15.48 13.29
CA GLU A 138 12.62 -16.08 12.24
C GLU A 138 12.47 -15.31 10.92
N ILE A 139 11.25 -14.94 10.53
CA ILE A 139 10.97 -14.16 9.32
C ILE A 139 11.54 -12.74 9.43
N VAL A 140 11.19 -11.99 10.47
CA VAL A 140 11.51 -10.57 10.57
C VAL A 140 12.98 -10.30 10.94
N GLU A 141 13.67 -11.27 11.51
CA GLU A 141 15.09 -11.19 11.84
C GLU A 141 15.99 -11.69 10.69
N ASP A 142 15.41 -12.32 9.66
CA ASP A 142 16.15 -12.79 8.50
C ASP A 142 16.89 -11.64 7.81
N PRO A 143 18.19 -11.79 7.51
CA PRO A 143 18.98 -10.72 6.88
C PRO A 143 18.46 -10.28 5.52
N ALA A 144 17.90 -11.19 4.71
CA ALA A 144 17.32 -10.84 3.42
C ALA A 144 16.02 -10.04 3.60
N PHE A 145 15.19 -10.39 4.59
CA PHE A 145 14.01 -9.62 4.94
C PHE A 145 14.39 -8.21 5.41
N LYS A 146 15.34 -8.08 6.35
CA LYS A 146 15.81 -6.79 6.90
C LYS A 146 16.44 -5.87 5.86
N GLN A 147 17.02 -6.42 4.79
CA GLN A 147 17.57 -5.63 3.69
C GLN A 147 16.50 -4.77 3.00
N TYR A 148 15.28 -5.30 2.87
CA TYR A 148 14.17 -4.61 2.19
C TYR A 148 13.20 -3.94 3.17
N PHE A 149 13.07 -4.49 4.37
CA PHE A 149 12.17 -4.02 5.43
C PHE A 149 12.94 -3.81 6.73
N PRO A 150 13.82 -2.79 6.79
CA PRO A 150 14.65 -2.53 7.98
C PRO A 150 13.82 -2.12 9.20
N VAL A 151 12.63 -1.60 8.98
CA VAL A 151 11.66 -1.23 10.03
C VAL A 151 10.32 -1.87 9.71
N ILE A 152 9.78 -2.62 10.68
CA ILE A 152 8.45 -3.22 10.59
C ILE A 152 7.51 -2.39 11.45
N GLY A 153 6.55 -1.71 10.80
CA GLY A 153 5.57 -0.88 11.48
C GLY A 153 6.18 0.34 12.19
N GLU A 154 5.75 1.51 11.83
CA GLU A 154 6.29 2.76 12.40
C GLU A 154 5.55 3.19 13.67
N ASN A 155 4.33 2.72 13.87
CA ASN A 155 3.45 3.15 14.95
C ASN A 155 3.15 1.99 15.91
N HIS A 156 3.57 2.17 17.16
CA HIS A 156 3.32 1.25 18.25
C HIS A 156 2.32 1.84 19.26
N LEU A 157 1.61 0.97 19.95
CA LEU A 157 0.89 1.36 21.15
C LEU A 157 1.89 1.74 22.26
N LYS A 158 1.60 2.78 23.02
CA LYS A 158 2.41 3.19 24.19
C LYS A 158 2.32 2.20 25.35
N THR A 159 1.36 1.30 25.33
CA THR A 159 1.09 0.29 26.36
C THR A 159 0.77 -1.03 25.71
N ALA A 160 0.94 -2.13 26.46
CA ALA A 160 0.58 -3.45 25.97
C ALA A 160 -0.87 -3.49 25.44
N PRO A 161 -1.11 -4.14 24.29
CA PRO A 161 -2.45 -4.27 23.74
C PRO A 161 -3.38 -5.01 24.73
N LYS A 162 -4.66 -4.63 24.75
CA LYS A 162 -5.64 -5.29 25.62
C LYS A 162 -5.73 -6.78 25.33
N GLY A 163 -5.53 -7.59 26.37
CA GLY A 163 -5.60 -9.06 26.30
C GLY A 163 -4.25 -9.74 26.15
N PHE A 164 -3.15 -9.00 26.13
CA PHE A 164 -1.78 -9.54 26.10
C PHE A 164 -1.06 -9.29 27.42
N PRO A 165 -0.21 -10.23 27.90
CA PRO A 165 0.60 -10.05 29.11
C PRO A 165 1.54 -8.84 28.95
N LYS A 166 1.61 -8.00 29.99
CA LYS A 166 2.49 -6.81 29.96
C LYS A 166 3.97 -7.15 30.05
N ASP A 167 4.26 -8.28 30.61
CA ASP A 167 5.60 -8.87 30.83
C ASP A 167 6.03 -9.81 29.69
N PHE A 168 5.27 -9.83 28.60
CA PHE A 168 5.67 -10.61 27.42
C PHE A 168 6.94 -9.99 26.81
N GLU A 169 7.99 -10.83 26.70
CA GLU A 169 9.33 -10.40 26.24
C GLU A 169 9.28 -9.68 24.88
N TYR A 170 8.38 -10.13 23.96
CA TYR A 170 8.24 -9.60 22.61
C TYR A 170 6.98 -8.75 22.45
N ILE A 171 6.60 -7.97 23.46
CA ILE A 171 5.38 -7.16 23.48
C ILE A 171 5.34 -6.17 22.32
N ASP A 172 6.48 -5.67 21.86
CA ASP A 172 6.58 -4.77 20.73
C ASP A 172 6.09 -5.42 19.43
N SER A 173 6.35 -6.71 19.23
CA SER A 173 5.90 -7.46 18.05
C SER A 173 4.38 -7.55 17.91
N VAL A 174 3.63 -7.41 18.99
CA VAL A 174 2.16 -7.38 19.00
C VAL A 174 1.57 -5.98 19.22
N SER A 175 2.43 -4.96 19.34
CA SER A 175 2.02 -3.57 19.64
C SER A 175 1.85 -2.69 18.40
N TYR A 176 2.20 -3.17 17.22
CA TYR A 176 2.02 -2.42 15.96
C TYR A 176 0.56 -2.04 15.75
N THR A 177 0.34 -0.79 15.28
CA THR A 177 -0.98 -0.30 14.88
C THR A 177 -1.26 -0.49 13.39
N HIS A 178 -0.20 -0.60 12.59
CA HIS A 178 -0.22 -0.86 11.16
C HIS A 178 0.91 -1.83 10.83
N LEU A 179 0.62 -2.87 10.07
CA LEU A 179 1.61 -3.81 9.53
C LEU A 179 1.85 -3.43 8.06
N ARG A 180 3.00 -2.82 7.81
CA ARG A 180 3.51 -2.51 6.47
C ARG A 180 4.67 -3.43 6.13
#